data_647bdb3b367bc41e36323841cc444e3a
#
_entry.id   647bdb3b367bc41e36323841cc444e3a
#
_cell.length_a   1.000
_cell.length_b   1.000
_cell.length_c   1.000
_cell.angle_alpha   90.00
_cell.angle_beta   90.00
_cell.angle_gamma   90.00
#
_symmetry.space_group_name_H-M   'P 1'
#
loop_
_entity.id
_entity.type
_entity.pdbx_description
1 polymer ?
#
loop_
_entity_poly.entity_id
_entity_poly.type
_entity_poly.pdbx_seq_one_letter_code
_entity_poly.pdbx_strand_id
1 'polypeptide(L)'
;MAQLVAAGELPVCLTIYSGNADSIKAKGGPIDWAAVEPLVGRPQAIALAKNAAHPHAALLFADFMLSPEGQKLLADLGRIPSSRTQRTLLDQYRHVMVDPVKWLNEAPKWQQVWTELFLK
;
A
#
# COMPACT_ATOMS: atom_id res chain seq x y z
N MET A 1 -5.88 -9.70 -8.83
CA MET A 1 -6.88 -9.94 -7.76
C MET A 1 -8.04 -8.94 -7.82
N ALA A 2 -7.84 -7.61 -7.69
CA ALA A 2 -8.95 -6.64 -7.76
C ALA A 2 -9.79 -6.75 -9.04
N GLN A 3 -9.15 -6.99 -10.17
CA GLN A 3 -9.85 -7.20 -11.45
C GLN A 3 -10.70 -8.46 -11.47
N LEU A 4 -10.26 -9.54 -10.83
CA LEU A 4 -11.05 -10.78 -10.72
C LEU A 4 -12.29 -10.61 -9.85
N VAL A 5 -12.17 -9.79 -8.77
CA VAL A 5 -13.33 -9.43 -7.95
C VAL A 5 -14.29 -8.55 -8.76
N ALA A 6 -13.79 -7.55 -9.47
CA ALA A 6 -14.61 -6.68 -10.31
C ALA A 6 -15.28 -7.42 -11.49
N ALA A 7 -14.65 -8.48 -12.00
CA ALA A 7 -15.21 -9.35 -13.03
C ALA A 7 -16.22 -10.37 -12.48
N GLY A 8 -16.38 -10.47 -11.15
CA GLY A 8 -17.26 -11.45 -10.51
C GLY A 8 -16.70 -12.87 -10.43
N GLU A 9 -15.44 -13.07 -10.83
CA GLU A 9 -14.77 -14.37 -10.74
C GLU A 9 -14.43 -14.76 -9.29
N LEU A 10 -14.19 -13.76 -8.44
CA LEU A 10 -13.96 -13.95 -7.01
C LEU A 10 -14.95 -13.09 -6.20
N PRO A 11 -15.64 -13.67 -5.22
CA PRO A 11 -16.60 -12.93 -4.40
C PRO A 11 -15.92 -11.94 -3.43
N VAL A 12 -14.69 -12.23 -3.00
CA VAL A 12 -13.95 -11.41 -2.04
C VAL A 12 -12.45 -11.63 -2.18
N CYS A 13 -11.69 -10.60 -1.85
CA CYS A 13 -10.23 -10.69 -1.72
C CYS A 13 -9.77 -10.02 -0.41
N LEU A 14 -9.05 -10.76 0.43
CA LEU A 14 -8.64 -10.31 1.75
C LEU A 14 -7.33 -9.52 1.78
N THR A 15 -6.54 -9.57 0.71
CA THR A 15 -5.16 -9.05 0.69
C THR A 15 -4.93 -8.07 -0.45
N ILE A 16 -5.81 -7.09 -0.59
CA ILE A 16 -5.70 -6.07 -1.62
C ILE A 16 -5.48 -4.68 -0.99
N TYR A 17 -4.75 -3.82 -1.67
CA TYR A 17 -4.67 -2.42 -1.30
C TYR A 17 -5.95 -1.69 -1.70
N SER A 18 -6.53 -0.89 -0.78
CA SER A 18 -7.74 -0.09 -1.03
C SER A 18 -7.65 0.75 -2.30
N GLY A 19 -6.52 1.40 -2.55
CA GLY A 19 -6.30 2.21 -3.75
C GLY A 19 -6.40 1.43 -5.08
N ASN A 20 -6.25 0.10 -5.08
CA ASN A 20 -6.50 -0.72 -6.27
C ASN A 20 -8.00 -0.89 -6.53
N ALA A 21 -8.79 -1.07 -5.47
CA ALA A 21 -10.25 -1.12 -5.58
C ALA A 21 -10.80 0.25 -6.00
N ASP A 22 -10.33 1.33 -5.34
CA ASP A 22 -10.73 2.70 -5.65
C ASP A 22 -10.44 3.08 -7.10
N SER A 23 -9.27 2.68 -7.63
CA SER A 23 -8.92 2.93 -9.02
C SER A 23 -9.84 2.24 -10.03
N ILE A 24 -10.34 1.05 -9.73
CA ILE A 24 -11.28 0.33 -10.59
C ILE A 24 -12.69 0.91 -10.42
N LYS A 25 -13.10 1.21 -9.18
CA LYS A 25 -14.38 1.85 -8.86
C LYS A 25 -14.52 3.21 -9.54
N ALA A 26 -13.46 4.03 -9.55
CA ALA A 26 -13.44 5.32 -10.23
C ALA A 26 -13.63 5.22 -11.75
N LYS A 27 -13.35 4.05 -12.35
CA LYS A 27 -13.60 3.74 -13.76
C LYS A 27 -14.95 3.05 -14.01
N GLY A 28 -15.83 3.01 -12.99
CA GLY A 28 -17.14 2.39 -13.09
C GLY A 28 -17.15 0.87 -12.84
N GLY A 29 -16.05 0.28 -12.41
CA GLY A 29 -15.99 -1.15 -12.09
C GLY A 29 -16.80 -1.50 -10.83
N PRO A 30 -17.50 -2.63 -10.80
CA PRO A 30 -18.37 -3.05 -9.69
C PRO A 30 -17.56 -3.68 -8.56
N ILE A 31 -16.76 -2.88 -7.89
CA ILE A 31 -15.94 -3.29 -6.74
C ILE A 31 -16.00 -2.24 -5.64
N ASP A 32 -15.96 -2.69 -4.41
CA ASP A 32 -15.78 -1.85 -3.23
C ASP A 32 -14.89 -2.55 -2.22
N TRP A 33 -14.51 -1.86 -1.17
CA TRP A 33 -13.75 -2.44 -0.08
C TRP A 33 -14.35 -2.04 1.27
N ALA A 34 -14.18 -2.89 2.26
CA ALA A 34 -14.59 -2.63 3.62
C ALA A 34 -13.38 -2.68 4.55
N ALA A 35 -13.31 -1.73 5.47
CA ALA A 35 -12.28 -1.71 6.49
C ALA A 35 -12.55 -2.79 7.53
N VAL A 36 -11.57 -3.66 7.79
CA VAL A 36 -11.56 -4.57 8.94
C VAL A 36 -10.51 -4.05 9.91
N GLU A 37 -10.97 -3.60 11.07
CA GLU A 37 -10.08 -3.02 12.08
C GLU A 37 -9.45 -4.07 12.99
N PRO A 38 -8.18 -3.89 13.36
CA PRO A 38 -7.31 -2.79 12.94
C PRO A 38 -6.83 -2.95 11.50
N LEU A 39 -6.81 -1.85 10.74
CA LEU A 39 -6.18 -1.83 9.42
C LEU A 39 -4.68 -2.10 9.55
N VAL A 40 -4.16 -2.91 8.66
CA VAL A 40 -2.72 -3.18 8.59
C VAL A 40 -2.09 -2.31 7.51
N GLY A 41 -1.35 -1.29 7.94
CA GLY A 41 -0.59 -0.42 7.04
C GLY A 41 0.79 -0.98 6.75
N ARG A 42 1.18 -1.04 5.48
CA ARG A 42 2.53 -1.40 5.05
C ARG A 42 3.23 -0.16 4.53
N PRO A 43 4.35 0.25 5.14
CA PRO A 43 5.12 1.38 4.63
C PRO A 43 5.69 1.05 3.24
N GLN A 44 5.62 2.02 2.35
CA GLN A 44 6.32 1.98 1.07
C GLN A 44 7.65 2.70 1.22
N ALA A 45 8.63 2.30 0.42
CA ALA A 45 9.95 2.90 0.45
C ALA A 45 10.35 3.41 -0.94
N ILE A 46 11.11 4.49 -0.96
CA ILE A 46 11.86 4.94 -2.12
C ILE A 46 13.34 4.76 -1.80
N ALA A 47 14.10 4.24 -2.73
CA ALA A 47 15.52 3.99 -2.56
C ALA A 47 16.31 4.33 -3.83
N LEU A 48 17.52 4.85 -3.64
CA LEU A 48 18.47 5.05 -4.72
C LEU A 48 19.25 3.75 -4.97
N ALA A 49 19.23 3.26 -6.21
CA ALA A 49 20.04 2.12 -6.58
C ALA A 49 21.55 2.48 -6.50
N LYS A 50 22.37 1.57 -5.97
CA LYS A 50 23.81 1.79 -5.80
C LYS A 50 24.51 2.20 -7.11
N ASN A 51 24.10 1.61 -8.23
CA ASN A 51 24.67 1.85 -9.56
C ASN A 51 23.66 2.58 -10.47
N ALA A 52 22.94 3.57 -9.93
CA ALA A 52 22.03 4.37 -10.74
C ALA A 52 22.79 5.13 -11.82
N ALA A 53 22.31 5.07 -13.08
CA ALA A 53 22.91 5.78 -14.19
C ALA A 53 22.84 7.31 -14.03
N HIS A 54 21.80 7.80 -13.35
CA HIS A 54 21.55 9.23 -13.11
C HIS A 54 21.23 9.48 -11.63
N PRO A 55 22.23 9.37 -10.71
CA PRO A 55 21.97 9.41 -9.28
C PRO A 55 21.41 10.76 -8.82
N HIS A 56 21.88 11.87 -9.38
CA HIS A 56 21.40 13.20 -9.01
C HIS A 56 19.94 13.43 -9.42
N ALA A 57 19.53 12.97 -10.60
CA ALA A 57 18.15 13.03 -11.03
C ALA A 57 17.24 12.15 -10.16
N ALA A 58 17.73 10.97 -9.76
CA ALA A 58 16.99 10.08 -8.86
C ALA A 58 16.83 10.69 -7.46
N LEU A 59 17.86 11.37 -6.93
CA LEU A 59 17.76 12.09 -5.66
C LEU A 59 16.79 13.27 -5.75
N LEU A 60 16.84 14.04 -6.83
CA LEU A 60 15.90 15.14 -7.06
C LEU A 60 14.45 14.63 -7.12
N PHE A 61 14.21 13.49 -7.76
CA PHE A 61 12.90 12.85 -7.77
C PHE A 61 12.46 12.41 -6.37
N ALA A 62 13.38 11.81 -5.59
CA ALA A 62 13.07 11.41 -4.22
C ALA A 62 12.74 12.62 -3.34
N ASP A 63 13.49 13.72 -3.47
CA ASP A 63 13.23 14.97 -2.76
C ASP A 63 11.86 15.55 -3.13
N PHE A 64 11.55 15.59 -4.43
CA PHE A 64 10.21 15.99 -4.90
C PHE A 64 9.11 15.13 -4.29
N MET A 65 9.27 13.80 -4.30
CA MET A 65 8.26 12.88 -3.74
C MET A 65 8.03 13.10 -2.24
N LEU A 66 9.04 13.57 -1.51
CA LEU A 66 8.93 13.88 -0.08
C LEU A 66 8.50 15.32 0.19
N SER A 67 8.48 16.18 -0.82
CA SER A 67 8.03 17.57 -0.69
C SER A 67 6.53 17.67 -0.42
N PRO A 68 6.03 18.79 0.11
CA PRO A 68 4.59 19.02 0.28
C PRO A 68 3.79 18.85 -1.01
N GLU A 69 4.35 19.26 -2.14
CA GLU A 69 3.73 19.14 -3.46
C GLU A 69 3.63 17.68 -3.91
N GLY A 70 4.73 16.91 -3.81
CA GLY A 70 4.74 15.49 -4.13
C GLY A 70 3.80 14.69 -3.24
N GLN A 71 3.75 15.00 -1.95
CA GLN A 71 2.84 14.37 -1.00
C GLN A 71 1.37 14.68 -1.30
N LYS A 72 1.08 15.92 -1.72
CA LYS A 72 -0.26 16.29 -2.17
C LYS A 72 -0.64 15.54 -3.44
N LEU A 73 0.26 15.42 -4.41
CA LEU A 73 0.03 14.63 -5.63
C LEU A 73 -0.28 13.18 -5.31
N LEU A 74 0.44 12.56 -4.36
CA LEU A 74 0.13 11.20 -3.92
C LEU A 74 -1.28 11.08 -3.34
N ALA A 75 -1.70 12.05 -2.52
CA ALA A 75 -3.06 12.08 -1.97
C ALA A 75 -4.12 12.23 -3.08
N ASP A 76 -3.90 13.13 -4.02
CA ASP A 76 -4.81 13.36 -5.17
C ASP A 76 -4.94 12.09 -6.05
N LEU A 77 -3.90 11.26 -6.09
CA LEU A 77 -3.91 9.95 -6.77
C LEU A 77 -4.48 8.80 -5.91
N GLY A 78 -5.13 9.10 -4.77
CA GLY A 78 -5.70 8.11 -3.87
C GLY A 78 -4.67 7.26 -3.13
N ARG A 79 -3.44 7.77 -3.01
CA ARG A 79 -2.39 7.12 -2.20
C ARG A 79 -2.39 7.72 -0.80
N ILE A 80 -1.86 6.98 0.16
CA ILE A 80 -1.69 7.48 1.52
C ILE A 80 -0.31 8.15 1.60
N PRO A 81 -0.26 9.49 1.71
CA PRO A 81 1.00 10.21 1.82
C PRO A 81 1.66 9.96 3.19
N SER A 82 2.96 10.10 3.26
CA SER A 82 3.73 10.03 4.51
C SER A 82 3.69 11.33 5.33
N SER A 83 3.17 12.40 4.74
CA SER A 83 3.05 13.71 5.39
C SER A 83 2.04 13.69 6.53
N ARG A 84 2.43 14.20 7.69
CA ARG A 84 1.53 14.38 8.83
C ARG A 84 0.63 15.60 8.74
N THR A 85 0.82 16.44 7.73
CA THR A 85 0.01 17.65 7.53
C THR A 85 -1.27 17.39 6.74
N GLN A 86 -1.40 16.19 6.17
CA GLN A 86 -2.58 15.80 5.39
C GLN A 86 -3.35 14.71 6.12
N ARG A 87 -4.66 14.88 6.21
CA ARG A 87 -5.55 13.82 6.69
C ARG A 87 -5.61 12.70 5.67
N THR A 88 -5.57 11.49 6.16
CA THR A 88 -5.56 10.28 5.34
C THR A 88 -6.66 9.31 5.77
N LEU A 89 -6.85 8.25 4.99
CA LEU A 89 -7.73 7.16 5.35
C LEU A 89 -7.37 6.55 6.72
N LEU A 90 -6.08 6.51 7.06
CA LEU A 90 -5.62 5.94 8.34
C LEU A 90 -6.13 6.72 9.56
N ASP A 91 -6.44 8.01 9.40
CA ASP A 91 -6.97 8.83 10.50
C ASP A 91 -8.42 8.49 10.87
N GLN A 92 -9.11 7.75 10.00
CA GLN A 92 -10.51 7.37 10.19
C GLN A 92 -10.68 6.02 10.89
N TYR A 93 -9.65 5.18 10.90
CA TYR A 93 -9.70 3.82 11.40
C TYR A 93 -8.57 3.53 12.38
N ARG A 94 -8.82 2.61 13.31
CA ARG A 94 -7.73 2.03 14.08
C ARG A 94 -6.80 1.29 13.13
N HIS A 95 -5.51 1.55 13.23
CA HIS A 95 -4.53 0.95 12.35
C HIS A 95 -3.25 0.56 13.08
N VAL A 96 -2.54 -0.41 12.52
CA VAL A 96 -1.22 -0.85 12.95
C VAL A 96 -0.29 -0.78 11.75
N MET A 97 0.84 -0.10 11.92
CA MET A 97 1.88 -0.09 10.89
C MET A 97 2.81 -1.29 11.07
N VAL A 98 3.05 -2.00 9.99
CA VAL A 98 4.01 -3.10 9.98
C VAL A 98 5.41 -2.53 10.17
N ASP A 99 6.14 -3.04 11.16
CA ASP A 99 7.57 -2.81 11.29
C ASP A 99 8.31 -3.68 10.25
N PRO A 100 8.93 -3.08 9.23
CA PRO A 100 9.56 -3.84 8.16
C PRO A 100 10.78 -4.63 8.63
N VAL A 101 11.50 -4.16 9.64
CA VAL A 101 12.68 -4.84 10.19
C VAL A 101 12.26 -6.08 10.98
N LYS A 102 11.27 -5.91 11.86
CA LYS A 102 10.71 -7.03 12.62
C LYS A 102 10.12 -8.07 11.67
N TRP A 103 9.35 -7.63 10.66
CA TRP A 103 8.75 -8.53 9.69
C TRP A 103 9.79 -9.32 8.90
N LEU A 104 10.90 -8.67 8.49
CA LEU A 104 12.01 -9.33 7.81
C LEU A 104 12.67 -10.40 8.69
N ASN A 105 12.92 -10.07 9.95
CA ASN A 105 13.55 -10.99 10.90
C ASN A 105 12.65 -12.20 11.24
N GLU A 106 11.34 -12.01 11.22
CA GLU A 106 10.35 -13.05 11.51
C GLU A 106 9.81 -13.73 10.24
N ALA A 107 10.32 -13.43 9.05
CA ALA A 107 9.80 -13.95 7.78
C ALA A 107 9.64 -15.50 7.74
N PRO A 108 10.59 -16.31 8.23
CA PRO A 108 10.43 -17.76 8.23
C PRO A 108 9.23 -18.24 9.07
N LYS A 109 9.01 -17.62 10.23
CA LYS A 109 7.86 -17.90 11.10
C LYS A 109 6.54 -17.62 10.38
N TRP A 110 6.43 -16.46 9.75
CA TRP A 110 5.21 -16.06 9.05
C TRP A 110 4.95 -16.90 7.81
N GLN A 111 6.01 -17.33 7.11
CA GLN A 111 5.91 -18.27 6.00
C GLN A 111 5.36 -19.61 6.46
N GLN A 112 5.80 -20.13 7.60
CA GLN A 112 5.29 -21.36 8.17
C GLN A 112 3.80 -21.24 8.52
N VAL A 113 3.41 -20.17 9.23
CA VAL A 113 2.00 -19.90 9.59
C VAL A 113 1.13 -19.82 8.34
N TRP A 114 1.60 -19.14 7.29
CA TRP A 114 0.88 -19.08 6.02
C TRP A 114 0.66 -20.46 5.41
N THR A 115 1.73 -21.25 5.36
CA THR A 115 1.67 -22.62 4.81
C THR A 115 0.69 -23.49 5.58
N GLU A 116 0.71 -23.39 6.91
CA GLU A 116 -0.19 -24.16 7.77
C GLU A 116 -1.67 -23.77 7.63
N LEU A 117 -1.96 -22.51 7.36
CA LEU A 117 -3.33 -22.00 7.26
C LEU A 117 -3.94 -22.15 5.86
N PHE A 118 -3.13 -22.03 4.81
CA PHE A 118 -3.66 -21.85 3.45
C PHE A 118 -3.18 -22.87 2.42
N LEU A 119 -2.11 -23.63 2.70
CA LEU A 119 -1.50 -24.53 1.74
C LEU A 119 -1.56 -26.02 2.16
N LYS A 120 -2.39 -26.35 3.13
CA LYS A 120 -2.69 -27.76 3.52
C LYS A 120 -3.72 -28.36 2.60
#